data_483364ea369208ee507c7cdf120ed649
#
_entry.id   483364ea369208ee507c7cdf120ed649
#
_cell.length_a   1.000
_cell.length_b   1.000
_cell.length_c   1.000
_cell.angle_alpha   90.00
_cell.angle_beta   90.00
_cell.angle_gamma   90.00
#
_symmetry.space_group_name_H-M   'P 1'
#
loop_
_entity.id
_entity.type
_entity.pdbx_description
1 polymer ?
#
loop_
_entity_poly.entity_id
_entity_poly.type
_entity_poly.pdbx_seq_one_letter_code
_entity_poly.pdbx_strand_id
1 'polypeptide(L)'
;MIPAPSVKYRHFAAGLLVCACWFALGSATASSSASTASAAGLAADIDGQISQPRFAAANWGIAVVSLDSGRTLYTHHADQLMQPASTAKLFTAALSLSTLGADYRMPTRLLANDDIHDGRLNGPLILYGMGDPTLGTATSTDWADQLANQLFQRGVRQVRGDLIADDSYFTGPAFGSGWEAGDLQSWFAVPSSALSVDENIVDITVSPGSATGLPASLTFDPVDAQMPQLGQLTTTLSRLPSDINLYRAPGDSTLYAFGTIAAKTPPQHFKLALPDPALVAGSQLRQALADRGIHLTGQVHALHWPQDDTALVARADTLAEIQSPPLMDVLQRGLKRSQNLYLQNLFLSVGKHQQSMEATPGIVPFASTEQWSVKALHQLLTQIGIPPSAGLIDEGTGLSRRDLVTPDAMVRLLAYLAAQPYAAQLHEALPIAGIDGTLTGQMRHTAAENNVHAKTGSMTYVHCLVGYVTSAAGERLAFAIMLNNYEPPTNGPSAGSDVNAIALLLANFHGRS
;
A
#
# COMPACT_ATOMS: atom_id res chain seq x y z
N MET A 1 28.07 -26.10 1.21
CA MET A 1 27.90 -24.67 0.93
C MET A 1 27.35 -24.56 -0.49
N ILE A 2 26.07 -24.35 -0.61
CA ILE A 2 25.37 -24.15 -1.91
C ILE A 2 25.04 -22.66 -1.95
N PRO A 3 25.44 -21.92 -2.99
CA PRO A 3 25.12 -20.48 -3.07
C PRO A 3 23.65 -20.27 -3.36
N ALA A 4 23.01 -19.40 -2.61
CA ALA A 4 21.65 -18.92 -2.86
C ALA A 4 21.62 -18.07 -4.14
N PRO A 5 20.53 -18.10 -4.92
CA PRO A 5 20.41 -17.31 -6.13
C PRO A 5 20.29 -15.81 -5.82
N SER A 6 21.17 -15.02 -6.40
CA SER A 6 21.11 -13.55 -6.33
C SER A 6 19.93 -13.02 -7.15
N VAL A 7 18.97 -12.39 -6.51
CA VAL A 7 17.89 -11.63 -7.17
C VAL A 7 18.50 -10.35 -7.74
N LYS A 8 18.69 -10.30 -9.05
CA LYS A 8 19.18 -9.12 -9.77
C LYS A 8 18.03 -8.16 -10.06
N TYR A 9 17.92 -7.09 -9.30
CA TYR A 9 17.09 -5.94 -9.69
C TYR A 9 17.77 -5.18 -10.84
N ARG A 10 17.15 -5.17 -12.02
CA ARG A 10 17.62 -4.39 -13.18
C ARG A 10 17.04 -2.98 -13.12
N HIS A 11 17.91 -1.99 -12.99
CA HIS A 11 17.57 -0.59 -13.17
C HIS A 11 17.38 -0.29 -14.67
N PHE A 12 16.28 0.33 -15.05
CA PHE A 12 16.08 0.92 -16.36
C PHE A 12 16.71 2.33 -16.40
N ALA A 13 17.82 2.46 -17.11
CA ALA A 13 18.32 3.76 -17.53
C ALA A 13 17.78 4.02 -18.95
N ALA A 14 17.01 5.09 -19.11
CA ALA A 14 16.54 5.54 -20.41
C ALA A 14 17.69 6.22 -21.17
N GLY A 15 18.22 5.57 -22.19
CA GLY A 15 19.11 6.17 -23.17
C GLY A 15 18.32 6.70 -24.36
N LEU A 16 18.34 8.03 -24.59
CA LEU A 16 17.89 8.65 -25.84
C LEU A 16 18.83 8.27 -26.97
N LEU A 17 18.33 7.58 -27.98
CA LEU A 17 18.95 7.52 -29.29
C LEU A 17 17.98 8.09 -30.33
N VAL A 18 18.36 9.26 -30.87
CA VAL A 18 17.73 9.86 -32.04
C VAL A 18 18.25 9.11 -33.28
N CYS A 19 17.37 8.44 -33.99
CA CYS A 19 17.64 8.01 -35.37
C CYS A 19 16.51 8.47 -36.26
N ALA A 20 16.81 9.41 -37.12
CA ALA A 20 15.98 9.82 -38.24
C ALA A 20 16.08 8.77 -39.35
N CYS A 21 14.96 8.25 -39.85
CA CYS A 21 14.89 7.68 -41.23
C CYS A 21 13.46 7.61 -41.75
N TRP A 22 13.25 8.35 -42.77
CA TRP A 22 12.50 8.17 -44.02
C TRP A 22 11.01 7.73 -44.00
N PHE A 23 10.23 8.62 -44.54
CA PHE A 23 8.84 8.43 -44.98
C PHE A 23 8.73 7.37 -46.09
N ALA A 24 7.88 6.38 -45.84
CA ALA A 24 7.21 5.64 -46.87
C ALA A 24 5.70 5.78 -46.64
N LEU A 25 5.02 6.57 -47.48
CA LEU A 25 3.55 6.63 -47.50
C LEU A 25 3.04 5.26 -48.01
N GLY A 26 2.53 4.47 -47.11
CA GLY A 26 1.67 3.34 -47.41
C GLY A 26 0.27 3.69 -46.97
N SER A 27 -0.63 3.90 -47.90
CA SER A 27 -2.08 4.11 -47.67
C SER A 27 -2.65 2.82 -47.04
N ALA A 28 -2.71 2.73 -45.74
CA ALA A 28 -3.50 1.72 -45.01
C ALA A 28 -4.90 2.27 -44.88
N THR A 29 -5.82 1.72 -45.66
CA THR A 29 -7.25 1.99 -45.68
C THR A 29 -7.83 1.72 -44.30
N ALA A 30 -8.55 2.74 -43.80
CA ALA A 30 -9.37 2.67 -42.61
C ALA A 30 -10.45 1.57 -42.75
N SER A 31 -10.29 0.49 -41.99
CA SER A 31 -11.31 -0.55 -41.84
C SER A 31 -11.43 -0.97 -40.37
N SER A 32 -11.62 -0.01 -39.45
CA SER A 32 -11.81 -0.38 -38.03
C SER A 32 -12.99 0.32 -37.34
N SER A 33 -13.78 1.15 -38.05
CA SER A 33 -14.84 1.94 -37.39
C SER A 33 -16.21 1.24 -37.26
N ALA A 34 -16.37 0.03 -37.82
CA ALA A 34 -17.64 -0.70 -37.73
C ALA A 34 -17.73 -1.76 -36.61
N SER A 35 -16.60 -2.20 -36.10
CA SER A 35 -16.54 -3.30 -35.11
C SER A 35 -16.99 -2.89 -33.71
N THR A 36 -16.71 -1.67 -33.28
CA THR A 36 -17.00 -1.18 -31.90
C THR A 36 -18.41 -0.60 -31.71
N ALA A 37 -19.30 -0.75 -32.67
CA ALA A 37 -20.66 -0.19 -32.61
C ALA A 37 -21.68 -1.14 -31.94
N SER A 38 -21.33 -2.37 -31.61
CA SER A 38 -22.21 -3.34 -30.95
C SER A 38 -21.49 -4.12 -29.84
N ALA A 39 -22.23 -4.64 -28.85
CA ALA A 39 -21.66 -5.47 -27.81
C ALA A 39 -20.95 -6.72 -28.38
N ALA A 40 -21.45 -7.30 -29.46
CA ALA A 40 -20.80 -8.42 -30.16
C ALA A 40 -19.47 -7.99 -30.81
N GLY A 41 -19.39 -6.76 -31.35
CA GLY A 41 -18.14 -6.21 -31.90
C GLY A 41 -17.10 -5.97 -30.80
N LEU A 42 -17.49 -5.39 -29.67
CA LEU A 42 -16.62 -5.22 -28.49
C LEU A 42 -16.09 -6.58 -28.00
N ALA A 43 -16.97 -7.59 -27.91
CA ALA A 43 -16.57 -8.94 -27.50
C ALA A 43 -15.52 -9.52 -28.46
N ALA A 44 -15.72 -9.40 -29.77
CA ALA A 44 -14.78 -9.88 -30.78
C ALA A 44 -13.40 -9.15 -30.69
N ASP A 45 -13.41 -7.84 -30.43
CA ASP A 45 -12.18 -7.06 -30.26
C ASP A 45 -11.41 -7.48 -28.98
N ILE A 46 -12.10 -7.71 -27.85
CA ILE A 46 -11.49 -8.23 -26.63
C ILE A 46 -10.96 -9.66 -26.84
N ASP A 47 -11.75 -10.55 -27.46
CA ASP A 47 -11.33 -11.92 -27.76
C ASP A 47 -10.09 -11.94 -28.67
N GLY A 48 -10.04 -11.04 -29.66
CA GLY A 48 -8.87 -10.86 -30.50
C GLY A 48 -7.62 -10.42 -29.74
N GLN A 49 -7.78 -9.58 -28.71
CA GLN A 49 -6.67 -9.15 -27.84
C GLN A 49 -6.15 -10.29 -26.98
N ILE A 50 -7.03 -11.05 -26.30
CA ILE A 50 -6.63 -12.07 -25.35
C ILE A 50 -6.21 -13.39 -25.98
N SER A 51 -6.59 -13.67 -27.23
CA SER A 51 -6.25 -14.90 -27.97
C SER A 51 -4.88 -14.88 -28.63
N GLN A 52 -4.11 -13.79 -28.50
CA GLN A 52 -2.76 -13.70 -29.10
C GLN A 52 -1.85 -14.83 -28.58
N PRO A 53 -0.99 -15.41 -29.43
CA PRO A 53 -0.16 -16.58 -29.09
C PRO A 53 0.73 -16.37 -27.84
N ARG A 54 1.13 -15.14 -27.53
CA ARG A 54 1.93 -14.82 -26.34
C ARG A 54 1.20 -15.06 -25.01
N PHE A 55 -0.13 -15.17 -25.03
CA PHE A 55 -0.95 -15.45 -23.87
C PHE A 55 -1.36 -16.92 -23.73
N ALA A 56 -0.84 -17.82 -24.56
CA ALA A 56 -1.26 -19.22 -24.60
C ALA A 56 -1.13 -19.95 -23.24
N ALA A 57 -0.18 -19.53 -22.39
CA ALA A 57 0.00 -20.08 -21.04
C ALA A 57 -0.53 -19.17 -19.93
N ALA A 58 -1.11 -18.03 -20.27
CA ALA A 58 -1.63 -17.07 -19.33
C ALA A 58 -3.11 -17.32 -19.03
N ASN A 59 -3.57 -16.80 -17.89
CA ASN A 59 -4.97 -16.83 -17.50
C ASN A 59 -5.55 -15.43 -17.56
N TRP A 60 -6.50 -15.20 -18.43
CA TRP A 60 -7.33 -14.00 -18.45
C TRP A 60 -8.63 -14.23 -17.69
N GLY A 61 -8.98 -13.28 -16.82
CA GLY A 61 -10.29 -13.18 -16.18
C GLY A 61 -10.84 -11.78 -16.41
N ILE A 62 -11.99 -11.64 -17.04
CA ILE A 62 -12.55 -10.34 -17.42
C ILE A 62 -14.05 -10.34 -17.12
N ALA A 63 -14.52 -9.25 -16.52
CA ALA A 63 -15.93 -8.94 -16.39
C ALA A 63 -16.14 -7.45 -16.68
N VAL A 64 -17.19 -7.12 -17.45
CA VAL A 64 -17.59 -5.75 -17.79
C VAL A 64 -19.10 -5.63 -17.63
N VAL A 65 -19.55 -4.68 -16.82
CA VAL A 65 -20.97 -4.41 -16.58
C VAL A 65 -21.30 -2.94 -16.79
N SER A 66 -22.47 -2.65 -17.33
CA SER A 66 -23.01 -1.30 -17.40
C SER A 66 -23.57 -0.90 -16.03
N LEU A 67 -23.13 0.23 -15.50
CA LEU A 67 -23.71 0.82 -14.29
C LEU A 67 -25.06 1.51 -14.55
N ASP A 68 -25.36 1.82 -15.81
CA ASP A 68 -26.58 2.50 -16.19
C ASP A 68 -27.75 1.53 -16.40
N SER A 69 -27.50 0.35 -16.98
CA SER A 69 -28.52 -0.66 -17.27
C SER A 69 -28.47 -1.88 -16.34
N GLY A 70 -27.34 -2.10 -15.64
CA GLY A 70 -27.07 -3.31 -14.87
C GLY A 70 -26.73 -4.54 -15.73
N ARG A 71 -26.63 -4.41 -17.06
CA ARG A 71 -26.37 -5.53 -17.98
C ARG A 71 -24.88 -5.82 -18.09
N THR A 72 -24.55 -7.09 -18.20
CA THR A 72 -23.20 -7.56 -18.53
C THR A 72 -22.93 -7.36 -20.04
N LEU A 73 -21.84 -6.67 -20.36
CA LEU A 73 -21.40 -6.47 -21.75
C LEU A 73 -20.42 -7.53 -22.21
N TYR A 74 -19.54 -8.00 -21.30
CA TYR A 74 -18.53 -9.01 -21.63
C TYR A 74 -18.13 -9.81 -20.39
N THR A 75 -17.86 -11.11 -20.57
CA THR A 75 -17.25 -11.97 -19.57
C THR A 75 -16.30 -12.95 -20.22
N HIS A 76 -15.18 -13.19 -19.53
CA HIS A 76 -14.24 -14.27 -19.85
C HIS A 76 -13.70 -14.82 -18.54
N HIS A 77 -13.94 -16.11 -18.23
CA HIS A 77 -13.59 -16.75 -16.96
C HIS A 77 -13.99 -15.91 -15.72
N ALA A 78 -15.15 -15.26 -15.77
CA ALA A 78 -15.56 -14.28 -14.77
C ALA A 78 -15.88 -14.89 -13.39
N ASP A 79 -16.07 -16.20 -13.31
CA ASP A 79 -16.32 -16.99 -12.11
C ASP A 79 -15.09 -17.75 -11.59
N GLN A 80 -13.93 -17.63 -12.26
CA GLN A 80 -12.69 -18.26 -11.81
C GLN A 80 -11.98 -17.42 -10.76
N LEU A 81 -11.45 -18.07 -9.71
CA LEU A 81 -10.61 -17.44 -8.70
C LEU A 81 -9.23 -17.10 -9.30
N MET A 82 -8.86 -15.85 -9.18
CA MET A 82 -7.60 -15.29 -9.67
C MET A 82 -6.93 -14.45 -8.61
N GLN A 83 -5.61 -14.34 -8.65
CA GLN A 83 -4.87 -13.44 -7.77
C GLN A 83 -5.16 -11.98 -8.17
N PRO A 84 -5.66 -11.15 -7.24
CA PRO A 84 -6.03 -9.77 -7.52
C PRO A 84 -4.85 -8.80 -7.46
N ALA A 85 -3.77 -9.17 -6.80
CA ALA A 85 -2.75 -8.23 -6.36
C ALA A 85 -3.40 -6.99 -5.69
N SER A 86 -2.82 -5.80 -5.83
CA SER A 86 -3.33 -4.59 -5.18
C SER A 86 -4.75 -4.15 -5.59
N THR A 87 -5.44 -4.83 -6.51
CA THR A 87 -6.86 -4.56 -6.72
C THR A 87 -7.74 -5.07 -5.58
N ALA A 88 -7.24 -6.00 -4.73
CA ALA A 88 -7.86 -6.39 -3.47
C ALA A 88 -8.13 -5.20 -2.53
N LYS A 89 -7.35 -4.12 -2.63
CA LYS A 89 -7.55 -2.89 -1.86
C LYS A 89 -8.94 -2.25 -2.03
N LEU A 90 -9.65 -2.60 -3.09
CA LEU A 90 -11.05 -2.17 -3.28
C LEU A 90 -11.99 -2.83 -2.27
N PHE A 91 -11.72 -4.08 -1.85
CA PHE A 91 -12.46 -4.74 -0.77
C PHE A 91 -12.22 -4.05 0.57
N THR A 92 -10.97 -3.69 0.87
CA THR A 92 -10.62 -2.93 2.07
C THR A 92 -11.26 -1.54 2.05
N ALA A 93 -11.28 -0.87 0.90
CA ALA A 93 -11.96 0.42 0.73
C ALA A 93 -13.47 0.30 1.02
N ALA A 94 -14.14 -0.70 0.42
CA ALA A 94 -15.55 -0.94 0.67
C ALA A 94 -15.82 -1.26 2.15
N LEU A 95 -15.01 -2.14 2.74
CA LEU A 95 -15.15 -2.57 4.13
C LEU A 95 -14.95 -1.40 5.10
N SER A 96 -13.88 -0.62 4.96
CA SER A 96 -13.58 0.48 5.87
C SER A 96 -14.59 1.62 5.76
N LEU A 97 -15.01 1.99 4.55
CA LEU A 97 -16.02 3.03 4.34
C LEU A 97 -17.41 2.61 4.86
N SER A 98 -17.80 1.35 4.66
CA SER A 98 -19.11 0.87 5.15
C SER A 98 -19.16 0.66 6.65
N THR A 99 -18.04 0.32 7.29
CA THR A 99 -17.98 0.01 8.72
C THR A 99 -17.65 1.23 9.57
N LEU A 100 -16.66 2.02 9.16
CA LEU A 100 -16.15 3.14 9.96
C LEU A 100 -16.68 4.51 9.48
N GLY A 101 -17.03 4.62 8.19
CA GLY A 101 -17.45 5.88 7.58
C GLY A 101 -16.28 6.73 7.06
N ALA A 102 -16.60 7.64 6.11
CA ALA A 102 -15.60 8.45 5.42
C ALA A 102 -14.85 9.45 6.34
N ASP A 103 -15.53 9.92 7.40
CA ASP A 103 -15.01 10.92 8.34
C ASP A 103 -14.29 10.32 9.55
N TYR A 104 -14.22 8.98 9.64
CA TYR A 104 -13.52 8.31 10.73
C TYR A 104 -12.06 8.75 10.80
N ARG A 105 -11.56 8.93 12.04
CA ARG A 105 -10.16 9.32 12.31
C ARG A 105 -9.54 8.38 13.33
N MET A 106 -8.27 8.09 13.13
CA MET A 106 -7.46 7.27 14.04
C MET A 106 -6.70 8.18 15.00
N PRO A 107 -6.92 8.06 16.31
CA PRO A 107 -6.20 8.88 17.28
C PRO A 107 -4.81 8.31 17.56
N THR A 108 -3.90 9.21 17.97
CA THR A 108 -2.63 8.87 18.63
C THR A 108 -2.57 9.65 19.92
N ARG A 109 -2.29 8.96 21.05
CA ARG A 109 -2.47 9.52 22.40
C ARG A 109 -1.19 9.49 23.21
N LEU A 110 -1.03 10.48 24.07
CA LEU A 110 -0.16 10.38 25.24
C LEU A 110 -1.00 10.04 26.46
N LEU A 111 -0.67 8.92 27.10
CA LEU A 111 -1.38 8.41 28.26
C LEU A 111 -0.45 8.35 29.47
N ALA A 112 -1.01 8.49 30.68
CA ALA A 112 -0.30 8.24 31.93
C ALA A 112 -1.27 7.76 33.02
N ASN A 113 -0.73 6.98 33.98
CA ASN A 113 -1.49 6.51 35.12
C ASN A 113 -1.32 7.39 36.37
N ASP A 114 -0.38 8.32 36.36
CA ASP A 114 -0.04 9.18 37.49
C ASP A 114 -0.47 10.62 37.24
N ASP A 115 -0.81 11.32 38.32
CA ASP A 115 -1.15 12.74 38.31
C ASP A 115 0.09 13.61 38.10
N ILE A 116 -0.12 14.80 37.55
CA ILE A 116 0.91 15.82 37.38
C ILE A 116 1.00 16.64 38.70
N HIS A 117 2.16 16.53 39.38
CA HIS A 117 2.47 17.30 40.60
C HIS A 117 3.67 18.20 40.39
N ASP A 118 3.50 19.53 40.61
CA ASP A 118 4.58 20.54 40.45
C ASP A 118 5.32 20.46 39.14
N GLY A 119 4.61 20.19 38.04
CA GLY A 119 5.17 20.04 36.70
C GLY A 119 5.89 18.70 36.45
N ARG A 120 5.69 17.73 37.32
CA ARG A 120 6.30 16.40 37.24
C ARG A 120 5.25 15.32 37.10
N LEU A 121 5.48 14.43 36.15
CA LEU A 121 4.80 13.15 36.01
C LEU A 121 5.69 12.06 36.62
N ASN A 122 5.24 11.36 37.68
CA ASN A 122 6.04 10.36 38.39
C ASN A 122 5.65 8.93 37.94
N GLY A 123 5.95 8.58 36.68
CA GLY A 123 5.65 7.29 36.12
C GLY A 123 5.92 7.28 34.62
N PRO A 124 5.66 6.19 33.93
CA PRO A 124 5.86 6.11 32.50
C PRO A 124 4.88 7.02 31.74
N LEU A 125 5.36 7.60 30.66
CA LEU A 125 4.55 8.22 29.63
C LEU A 125 4.34 7.22 28.50
N ILE A 126 3.10 7.01 28.08
CA ILE A 126 2.77 6.04 27.04
C ILE A 126 2.38 6.79 25.77
N LEU A 127 3.10 6.57 24.68
CA LEU A 127 2.72 6.96 23.34
C LEU A 127 1.92 5.81 22.72
N TYR A 128 0.61 5.95 22.69
CA TYR A 128 -0.34 4.92 22.29
C TYR A 128 -0.83 5.13 20.86
N GLY A 129 -0.43 4.25 19.94
CA GLY A 129 -0.87 4.26 18.55
C GLY A 129 -2.17 3.49 18.36
N MET A 130 -3.08 4.04 17.56
CA MET A 130 -4.37 3.40 17.24
C MET A 130 -4.61 3.25 15.74
N GLY A 131 -3.51 3.11 14.96
CA GLY A 131 -3.56 2.70 13.56
C GLY A 131 -3.37 3.81 12.53
N ASP A 132 -3.07 5.05 12.94
CA ASP A 132 -2.79 6.15 12.01
C ASP A 132 -1.50 5.88 11.18
N PRO A 133 -1.58 5.70 9.84
CA PRO A 133 -0.41 5.46 8.99
C PRO A 133 0.24 6.76 8.51
N THR A 134 -0.22 7.94 8.97
CA THR A 134 0.16 9.24 8.38
C THR A 134 1.17 10.04 9.18
N LEU A 135 1.53 9.61 10.40
CA LEU A 135 2.51 10.31 11.23
C LEU A 135 3.87 10.43 10.52
N GLY A 136 4.51 11.59 10.63
CA GLY A 136 5.79 11.87 9.95
C GLY A 136 5.67 12.16 8.45
N THR A 137 4.53 11.92 7.83
CA THR A 137 4.33 12.21 6.40
C THR A 137 4.03 13.69 6.16
N ALA A 138 4.02 14.12 4.89
CA ALA A 138 3.76 15.52 4.52
C ALA A 138 2.44 16.11 5.07
N THR A 139 1.51 15.29 5.55
CA THR A 139 0.26 15.72 6.18
C THR A 139 0.33 15.81 7.70
N SER A 140 1.41 15.33 8.33
CA SER A 140 1.56 15.24 9.78
C SER A 140 3.05 15.25 10.17
N THR A 141 3.83 16.18 9.61
CA THR A 141 5.29 16.29 9.88
C THR A 141 5.60 16.75 11.30
N ASP A 142 4.67 17.46 11.93
CA ASP A 142 4.81 18.07 13.27
C ASP A 142 4.05 17.29 14.36
N TRP A 143 3.69 16.05 14.11
CA TRP A 143 2.87 15.23 15.00
C TRP A 143 3.42 15.13 16.43
N ALA A 144 4.75 14.91 16.55
CA ALA A 144 5.43 14.79 17.84
C ALA A 144 5.47 16.14 18.58
N ASP A 145 5.72 17.23 17.84
CA ASP A 145 5.70 18.59 18.39
C ASP A 145 4.32 18.99 18.91
N GLN A 146 3.24 18.58 18.21
CA GLN A 146 1.87 18.82 18.64
C GLN A 146 1.58 18.13 19.98
N LEU A 147 1.96 16.84 20.13
CA LEU A 147 1.80 16.09 21.38
C LEU A 147 2.67 16.68 22.49
N ALA A 148 3.94 16.98 22.22
CA ALA A 148 4.84 17.61 23.20
C ALA A 148 4.33 18.97 23.66
N ASN A 149 3.77 19.78 22.74
CA ASN A 149 3.19 21.08 23.07
C ASN A 149 1.96 20.94 23.96
N GLN A 150 1.03 20.02 23.69
CA GLN A 150 -0.13 19.77 24.52
C GLN A 150 0.29 19.36 25.95
N LEU A 151 1.28 18.48 26.07
CA LEU A 151 1.82 18.04 27.36
C LEU A 151 2.47 19.22 28.11
N PHE A 152 3.22 20.07 27.41
CA PHE A 152 3.83 21.28 27.99
C PHE A 152 2.76 22.29 28.49
N GLN A 153 1.66 22.47 27.74
CA GLN A 153 0.55 23.34 28.13
C GLN A 153 -0.21 22.83 29.36
N ARG A 154 -0.21 21.52 29.60
CA ARG A 154 -0.71 20.92 30.85
C ARG A 154 0.21 21.15 32.05
N GLY A 155 1.33 21.83 31.84
CA GLY A 155 2.27 22.16 32.90
C GLY A 155 3.38 21.14 33.11
N VAL A 156 3.45 20.04 32.34
CA VAL A 156 4.53 19.06 32.48
C VAL A 156 5.86 19.66 32.04
N ARG A 157 6.90 19.46 32.86
CA ARG A 157 8.29 19.87 32.63
C ARG A 157 9.26 18.71 32.81
N GLN A 158 8.83 17.68 33.50
CA GLN A 158 9.62 16.48 33.73
C GLN A 158 8.75 15.22 33.75
N VAL A 159 9.20 14.18 33.05
CA VAL A 159 8.67 12.83 33.16
C VAL A 159 9.71 11.97 33.86
N ARG A 160 9.34 11.44 35.04
CA ARG A 160 10.20 10.57 35.88
C ARG A 160 9.85 9.11 35.66
N GLY A 161 10.14 8.61 34.48
CA GLY A 161 9.85 7.25 34.06
C GLY A 161 10.27 7.07 32.61
N ASP A 162 9.95 5.93 32.06
CA ASP A 162 10.22 5.58 30.68
C ASP A 162 9.15 6.16 29.74
N LEU A 163 9.50 6.31 28.46
CA LEU A 163 8.56 6.52 27.37
C LEU A 163 8.27 5.16 26.72
N ILE A 164 7.04 4.69 26.85
CA ILE A 164 6.58 3.44 26.26
C ILE A 164 5.89 3.76 24.94
N ALA A 165 6.49 3.33 23.85
CA ALA A 165 5.91 3.44 22.50
C ALA A 165 5.09 2.16 22.24
N ASP A 166 3.78 2.27 22.36
CA ASP A 166 2.85 1.14 22.40
C ASP A 166 2.06 1.01 21.10
N ASP A 167 2.28 -0.09 20.37
CA ASP A 167 1.53 -0.44 19.16
C ASP A 167 0.65 -1.70 19.35
N SER A 168 0.49 -2.17 20.57
CA SER A 168 -0.26 -3.40 20.89
C SER A 168 -1.78 -3.29 20.65
N TYR A 169 -2.26 -2.10 20.23
CA TYR A 169 -3.66 -1.90 19.83
C TYR A 169 -4.12 -2.93 18.79
N PHE A 170 -3.28 -3.23 17.79
CA PHE A 170 -3.51 -4.35 16.89
C PHE A 170 -2.95 -5.64 17.48
N THR A 171 -3.80 -6.66 17.59
CA THR A 171 -3.43 -7.96 18.16
C THR A 171 -3.16 -8.98 17.05
N GLY A 172 -1.96 -9.55 17.03
CA GLY A 172 -1.54 -10.50 16.00
C GLY A 172 -0.19 -10.14 15.37
N PRO A 173 0.28 -10.90 14.39
CA PRO A 173 1.53 -10.60 13.69
C PRO A 173 1.48 -9.24 12.98
N ALA A 174 2.61 -8.53 12.95
CA ALA A 174 2.73 -7.23 12.29
C ALA A 174 2.72 -7.31 10.75
N PHE A 175 2.79 -8.49 10.18
CA PHE A 175 2.76 -8.71 8.73
C PHE A 175 1.48 -9.42 8.33
N GLY A 176 0.90 -9.02 7.20
CA GLY A 176 -0.32 -9.62 6.68
C GLY A 176 -0.17 -11.12 6.36
N SER A 177 -1.23 -11.87 6.58
CA SER A 177 -1.24 -13.31 6.34
C SER A 177 -0.91 -13.64 4.87
N GLY A 178 0.05 -14.53 4.65
CA GLY A 178 0.45 -14.96 3.30
C GLY A 178 1.44 -14.06 2.57
N TRP A 179 2.02 -13.04 3.24
CA TRP A 179 3.15 -12.28 2.70
C TRP A 179 4.39 -13.17 2.61
N GLU A 180 5.17 -12.99 1.55
CA GLU A 180 6.38 -13.78 1.34
C GLU A 180 7.54 -13.26 2.20
N ALA A 181 8.29 -14.17 2.84
CA ALA A 181 9.40 -13.79 3.72
C ALA A 181 10.48 -12.95 3.00
N GLY A 182 10.64 -13.15 1.69
CA GLY A 182 11.56 -12.36 0.85
C GLY A 182 11.18 -10.89 0.70
N ASP A 183 9.91 -10.56 0.89
CA ASP A 183 9.38 -9.20 0.74
C ASP A 183 9.51 -8.37 2.02
N LEU A 184 9.62 -9.00 3.21
CA LEU A 184 9.48 -8.33 4.52
C LEU A 184 10.53 -7.27 4.84
N GLN A 185 11.61 -7.18 4.07
CA GLN A 185 12.56 -6.06 4.17
C GLN A 185 12.22 -4.89 3.24
N SER A 186 11.28 -5.09 2.29
CA SER A 186 10.99 -4.13 1.24
C SER A 186 10.04 -3.04 1.72
N TRP A 187 10.19 -1.85 1.18
CA TRP A 187 9.35 -0.68 1.48
C TRP A 187 7.84 -0.90 1.25
N PHE A 188 7.47 -1.88 0.42
CA PHE A 188 6.06 -2.20 0.14
C PHE A 188 5.49 -3.29 1.07
N ALA A 189 6.33 -3.95 1.89
CA ALA A 189 5.93 -4.99 2.85
C ALA A 189 6.37 -4.62 4.28
N VAL A 190 6.18 -3.35 4.64
CA VAL A 190 6.50 -2.84 5.97
C VAL A 190 5.60 -3.45 7.04
N PRO A 191 6.06 -3.57 8.30
CA PRO A 191 5.21 -4.03 9.39
C PRO A 191 4.02 -3.09 9.58
N SER A 192 2.83 -3.66 9.80
CA SER A 192 1.57 -2.94 10.03
C SER A 192 1.42 -2.63 11.51
N SER A 193 2.14 -1.62 11.96
CA SER A 193 2.13 -1.16 13.34
C SER A 193 0.92 -0.25 13.62
N ALA A 194 0.30 -0.39 14.79
CA ALA A 194 -0.69 0.57 15.27
C ALA A 194 -0.07 1.94 15.58
N LEU A 195 1.23 2.00 15.80
CA LEU A 195 2.03 3.21 15.95
C LEU A 195 3.02 3.31 14.78
N SER A 196 2.50 3.69 13.61
CA SER A 196 3.25 3.87 12.37
C SER A 196 3.83 5.27 12.27
N VAL A 197 5.04 5.41 11.71
CA VAL A 197 5.69 6.70 11.46
C VAL A 197 6.50 6.63 10.15
N ASP A 198 6.58 7.74 9.40
CA ASP A 198 7.33 7.84 8.14
C ASP A 198 6.99 6.72 7.13
N GLU A 199 5.70 6.37 7.05
CA GLU A 199 5.18 5.23 6.27
C GLU A 199 5.86 3.89 6.61
N ASN A 200 6.48 3.76 7.78
CA ASN A 200 7.31 2.64 8.25
C ASN A 200 8.46 2.30 7.30
N ILE A 201 9.01 3.32 6.64
CA ILE A 201 10.07 3.23 5.64
C ILE A 201 11.30 3.98 6.15
N VAL A 202 12.47 3.43 5.88
CA VAL A 202 13.75 4.14 5.98
C VAL A 202 14.36 4.33 4.60
N ASP A 203 14.71 5.57 4.28
CA ASP A 203 15.53 5.91 3.12
C ASP A 203 17.02 5.78 3.49
N ILE A 204 17.74 4.93 2.75
CA ILE A 204 19.17 4.72 2.92
C ILE A 204 19.88 5.32 1.73
N THR A 205 20.72 6.32 2.00
CA THR A 205 21.57 6.92 0.98
C THR A 205 22.96 6.33 1.06
N VAL A 206 23.44 5.73 -0.04
CA VAL A 206 24.79 5.20 -0.20
C VAL A 206 25.62 6.17 -1.02
N SER A 207 26.69 6.69 -0.45
CA SER A 207 27.60 7.62 -1.12
C SER A 207 29.00 6.99 -1.27
N PRO A 208 29.69 7.20 -2.42
CA PRO A 208 31.05 6.69 -2.59
C PRO A 208 32.01 7.40 -1.62
N GLY A 209 33.02 6.69 -1.16
CA GLY A 209 34.14 7.27 -0.41
C GLY A 209 35.00 8.21 -1.28
N SER A 210 35.88 8.94 -0.64
CA SER A 210 36.73 9.98 -1.29
C SER A 210 37.68 9.46 -2.36
N ALA A 211 38.00 8.14 -2.35
CA ALA A 211 38.86 7.49 -3.36
C ALA A 211 38.48 6.02 -3.56
N THR A 212 38.90 5.48 -4.70
CA THR A 212 38.79 4.03 -4.98
C THR A 212 39.50 3.21 -3.91
N GLY A 213 38.86 2.15 -3.47
CA GLY A 213 39.32 1.27 -2.39
C GLY A 213 38.89 1.70 -1.00
N LEU A 214 38.38 2.91 -0.82
CA LEU A 214 37.86 3.37 0.47
C LEU A 214 36.40 2.94 0.69
N PRO A 215 35.96 2.80 1.97
CA PRO A 215 34.57 2.51 2.30
C PRO A 215 33.60 3.56 1.74
N ALA A 216 32.44 3.09 1.29
CA ALA A 216 31.29 3.96 1.07
C ALA A 216 30.64 4.34 2.41
N SER A 217 29.91 5.45 2.44
CA SER A 217 29.11 5.87 3.59
C SER A 217 27.63 5.58 3.38
N LEU A 218 26.95 5.23 4.49
CA LEU A 218 25.50 5.07 4.54
C LEU A 218 24.93 6.13 5.50
N THR A 219 23.86 6.79 5.05
CA THR A 219 23.05 7.67 5.90
C THR A 219 21.59 7.23 5.85
N PHE A 220 20.87 7.47 6.94
CA PHE A 220 19.49 7.01 7.15
C PHE A 220 18.57 8.21 7.33
N ASP A 221 17.40 8.14 6.75
CA ASP A 221 16.32 9.11 6.93
C ASP A 221 14.99 8.34 7.20
N PRO A 222 14.36 8.53 8.38
CA PRO A 222 14.78 9.39 9.48
C PRO A 222 16.08 8.91 10.18
N VAL A 223 16.81 9.83 10.80
CA VAL A 223 18.08 9.52 11.50
C VAL A 223 17.88 8.53 12.65
N ASP A 224 16.71 8.58 13.31
CA ASP A 224 16.35 7.66 14.39
C ASP A 224 16.13 6.21 13.92
N ALA A 225 16.03 5.99 12.61
CA ALA A 225 15.94 4.68 11.99
C ALA A 225 17.32 4.01 11.78
N GLN A 226 18.39 4.54 12.35
CA GLN A 226 19.73 3.97 12.22
C GLN A 226 19.77 2.54 12.77
N MET A 227 20.19 1.61 11.91
CA MET A 227 20.32 0.19 12.23
C MET A 227 21.79 -0.19 12.49
N PRO A 228 22.06 -1.22 13.33
CA PRO A 228 23.38 -1.84 13.36
C PRO A 228 23.79 -2.28 11.95
N GLN A 229 25.05 -2.00 11.56
CA GLN A 229 25.54 -2.31 10.21
C GLN A 229 26.63 -3.38 10.28
N LEU A 230 26.54 -4.36 9.40
CA LEU A 230 27.56 -5.38 9.17
C LEU A 230 27.94 -5.43 7.69
N GLY A 231 29.21 -5.81 7.43
CA GLY A 231 29.78 -5.82 6.08
C GLY A 231 30.36 -4.46 5.70
N GLN A 232 30.74 -4.32 4.45
CA GLN A 232 31.35 -3.10 3.93
C GLN A 232 31.07 -2.95 2.44
N LEU A 233 30.55 -1.78 2.07
CA LEU A 233 30.51 -1.32 0.69
C LEU A 233 31.82 -0.59 0.36
N THR A 234 32.44 -0.93 -0.75
CA THR A 234 33.73 -0.37 -1.17
C THR A 234 33.56 0.48 -2.42
N THR A 235 34.24 1.63 -2.46
CA THR A 235 34.26 2.48 -3.65
C THR A 235 35.12 1.83 -4.74
N THR A 236 34.54 1.61 -5.93
CA THR A 236 35.24 1.04 -7.09
C THR A 236 35.59 2.12 -8.12
N LEU A 237 36.26 1.71 -9.21
CA LEU A 237 36.63 2.64 -10.29
C LEU A 237 35.37 3.24 -10.95
N SER A 238 35.43 4.53 -11.32
CA SER A 238 34.30 5.24 -11.92
C SER A 238 33.78 4.67 -13.24
N ARG A 239 34.57 3.84 -13.94
CA ARG A 239 34.18 3.17 -15.18
C ARG A 239 33.46 1.83 -14.97
N LEU A 240 33.44 1.31 -13.76
CA LEU A 240 32.76 0.07 -13.42
C LEU A 240 31.33 0.35 -12.92
N PRO A 241 30.38 -0.53 -13.18
CA PRO A 241 29.04 -0.39 -12.63
C PRO A 241 29.06 -0.54 -11.11
N SER A 242 28.15 0.12 -10.43
CA SER A 242 27.88 -0.13 -9.01
C SER A 242 27.13 -1.45 -8.84
N ASP A 243 27.49 -2.19 -7.79
CA ASP A 243 26.83 -3.43 -7.35
C ASP A 243 26.60 -3.32 -5.84
N ILE A 244 25.49 -2.65 -5.44
CA ILE A 244 25.14 -2.37 -4.06
C ILE A 244 24.11 -3.38 -3.61
N ASN A 245 24.42 -4.07 -2.51
CA ASN A 245 23.54 -5.03 -1.88
C ASN A 245 23.26 -4.60 -0.43
N LEU A 246 22.00 -4.36 -0.14
CA LEU A 246 21.47 -4.10 1.19
C LEU A 246 20.51 -5.23 1.57
N TYR A 247 20.79 -5.90 2.67
CA TYR A 247 20.00 -7.05 3.12
C TYR A 247 19.74 -6.97 4.63
N ARG A 248 18.50 -7.21 5.02
CA ARG A 248 18.08 -7.39 6.40
C ARG A 248 17.25 -8.68 6.49
N ALA A 249 17.69 -9.60 7.35
CA ALA A 249 16.94 -10.85 7.54
C ALA A 249 15.58 -10.59 8.20
N PRO A 250 14.53 -11.34 7.87
CA PRO A 250 13.26 -11.26 8.59
C PRO A 250 13.47 -11.47 10.10
N GLY A 251 12.93 -10.54 10.91
CA GLY A 251 13.07 -10.56 12.37
C GLY A 251 14.41 -10.05 12.91
N ASP A 252 15.33 -9.63 12.05
CA ASP A 252 16.61 -9.00 12.46
C ASP A 252 16.52 -7.48 12.24
N SER A 253 17.17 -6.72 13.13
CA SER A 253 17.37 -5.27 12.99
C SER A 253 18.69 -4.92 12.29
N THR A 254 19.59 -5.89 12.06
CA THR A 254 20.91 -5.65 11.50
C THR A 254 20.85 -5.51 9.97
N LEU A 255 21.42 -4.43 9.45
CA LEU A 255 21.58 -4.20 8.01
C LEU A 255 22.92 -4.77 7.54
N TYR A 256 22.88 -5.70 6.62
CA TYR A 256 24.06 -6.20 5.90
C TYR A 256 24.25 -5.40 4.62
N ALA A 257 25.38 -4.69 4.51
CA ALA A 257 25.72 -3.87 3.36
C ALA A 257 27.01 -4.38 2.71
N PHE A 258 26.98 -4.79 1.45
CA PHE A 258 28.13 -5.36 0.75
C PHE A 258 28.12 -5.08 -0.76
N GLY A 259 29.30 -5.19 -1.38
CA GLY A 259 29.49 -4.93 -2.80
C GLY A 259 30.25 -3.65 -3.09
N THR A 260 29.91 -2.94 -4.16
CA THR A 260 30.68 -1.78 -4.60
C THR A 260 29.82 -0.64 -5.11
N ILE A 261 30.29 0.62 -4.92
CA ILE A 261 29.74 1.80 -5.56
C ILE A 261 30.82 2.48 -6.41
N ALA A 262 30.50 2.86 -7.63
CA ALA A 262 31.45 3.51 -8.53
C ALA A 262 31.86 4.89 -8.01
N ALA A 263 33.16 5.21 -8.05
CA ALA A 263 33.69 6.52 -7.69
C ALA A 263 33.06 7.61 -8.58
N LYS A 264 32.80 8.79 -8.03
CA LYS A 264 32.19 9.94 -8.71
C LYS A 264 30.73 9.72 -9.18
N THR A 265 30.09 8.60 -8.81
CA THR A 265 28.65 8.42 -9.00
C THR A 265 27.88 9.29 -7.99
N PRO A 266 26.76 9.91 -8.36
CA PRO A 266 25.86 10.52 -7.38
C PRO A 266 25.45 9.53 -6.29
N PRO A 267 25.11 10.01 -5.09
CA PRO A 267 24.53 9.16 -4.06
C PRO A 267 23.36 8.31 -4.61
N GLN A 268 23.27 7.07 -4.18
CA GLN A 268 22.18 6.16 -4.57
C GLN A 268 21.26 5.95 -3.38
N HIS A 269 19.94 5.93 -3.65
CA HIS A 269 18.90 5.88 -2.64
C HIS A 269 18.18 4.53 -2.68
N PHE A 270 17.95 3.97 -1.50
CA PHE A 270 17.27 2.70 -1.29
C PHE A 270 16.22 2.86 -0.21
N LYS A 271 15.09 2.18 -0.38
CA LYS A 271 14.00 2.18 0.60
C LYS A 271 13.84 0.79 1.19
N LEU A 272 13.94 0.70 2.51
CA LEU A 272 13.67 -0.53 3.26
C LEU A 272 12.56 -0.30 4.28
N ALA A 273 11.96 -1.41 4.72
CA ALA A 273 11.03 -1.39 5.85
C ALA A 273 11.78 -1.05 7.15
N LEU A 274 11.20 -0.20 8.00
CA LEU A 274 11.64 -0.02 9.38
C LEU A 274 11.51 -1.35 10.14
N PRO A 275 12.51 -1.77 10.90
CA PRO A 275 12.39 -2.98 11.73
C PRO A 275 11.41 -2.79 12.88
N ASP A 276 11.35 -1.59 13.46
CA ASP A 276 10.53 -1.24 14.62
C ASP A 276 10.02 0.21 14.51
N PRO A 277 8.86 0.42 13.86
CA PRO A 277 8.29 1.76 13.71
C PRO A 277 7.90 2.43 15.04
N ALA A 278 7.43 1.65 16.02
CA ALA A 278 7.02 2.18 17.31
C ALA A 278 8.22 2.75 18.08
N LEU A 279 9.36 2.07 18.05
CA LEU A 279 10.58 2.55 18.68
C LEU A 279 11.08 3.85 18.03
N VAL A 280 11.01 3.95 16.70
CA VAL A 280 11.35 5.18 15.96
C VAL A 280 10.41 6.33 16.36
N ALA A 281 9.10 6.08 16.39
CA ALA A 281 8.12 7.08 16.84
C ALA A 281 8.38 7.54 18.28
N GLY A 282 8.69 6.62 19.18
CA GLY A 282 9.09 6.96 20.56
C GLY A 282 10.35 7.83 20.62
N SER A 283 11.35 7.56 19.78
CA SER A 283 12.59 8.35 19.70
C SER A 283 12.32 9.77 19.18
N GLN A 284 11.49 9.90 18.15
CA GLN A 284 11.08 11.21 17.61
C GLN A 284 10.29 12.02 18.65
N LEU A 285 9.37 11.38 19.38
CA LEU A 285 8.64 12.06 20.46
C LEU A 285 9.58 12.49 21.59
N ARG A 286 10.55 11.65 21.99
CA ARG A 286 11.55 12.02 23.00
C ARG A 286 12.31 13.28 22.60
N GLN A 287 12.69 13.39 21.33
CA GLN A 287 13.35 14.60 20.83
C GLN A 287 12.43 15.82 20.90
N ALA A 288 11.17 15.69 20.45
CA ALA A 288 10.20 16.77 20.49
C ALA A 288 9.89 17.23 21.94
N LEU A 289 9.85 16.30 22.90
CA LEU A 289 9.72 16.63 24.33
C LEU A 289 10.92 17.44 24.83
N ALA A 290 12.13 17.02 24.47
CA ALA A 290 13.37 17.72 24.86
C ALA A 290 13.43 19.14 24.26
N ASP A 291 13.09 19.29 22.98
CA ASP A 291 13.07 20.58 22.27
C ASP A 291 12.01 21.54 22.89
N ARG A 292 10.94 21.00 23.45
CA ARG A 292 9.91 21.74 24.16
C ARG A 292 10.26 22.03 25.64
N GLY A 293 11.39 21.53 26.13
CA GLY A 293 11.85 21.72 27.52
C GLY A 293 11.18 20.75 28.52
N ILE A 294 10.68 19.61 28.06
CA ILE A 294 10.19 18.53 28.90
C ILE A 294 11.30 17.49 29.05
N HIS A 295 11.80 17.30 30.25
CA HIS A 295 12.91 16.38 30.53
C HIS A 295 12.41 14.98 30.84
N LEU A 296 12.73 13.99 30.01
CA LEU A 296 12.48 12.56 30.23
C LEU A 296 13.70 11.95 30.96
N THR A 297 13.51 11.32 32.11
CA THR A 297 14.61 10.70 32.88
C THR A 297 14.86 9.25 32.53
N GLY A 298 13.86 8.56 32.00
CA GLY A 298 13.94 7.15 31.61
C GLY A 298 14.39 6.91 30.17
N GLN A 299 14.18 5.70 29.71
CA GLN A 299 14.51 5.24 28.34
C GLN A 299 13.25 5.17 27.48
N VAL A 300 13.44 5.03 26.16
CA VAL A 300 12.37 4.71 25.21
C VAL A 300 12.33 3.19 25.03
N HIS A 301 11.15 2.61 25.18
CA HIS A 301 10.88 1.20 24.94
C HIS A 301 9.70 1.05 24.03
N ALA A 302 9.75 0.10 23.08
CA ALA A 302 8.57 -0.30 22.33
C ALA A 302 7.82 -1.41 23.08
N LEU A 303 6.49 -1.40 22.99
CA LEU A 303 5.62 -2.45 23.50
C LEU A 303 4.76 -2.97 22.35
N HIS A 304 4.95 -4.25 22.04
CA HIS A 304 4.29 -4.93 20.93
C HIS A 304 3.43 -6.10 21.43
N TRP A 305 2.36 -6.40 20.71
CA TRP A 305 1.70 -7.69 20.89
C TRP A 305 2.74 -8.85 20.73
N PRO A 306 2.76 -9.91 21.55
CA PRO A 306 1.76 -10.30 22.55
C PRO A 306 1.99 -9.78 23.98
N GLN A 307 2.78 -8.75 24.17
CA GLN A 307 2.89 -8.11 25.49
C GLN A 307 1.53 -7.48 25.86
N ASP A 308 1.18 -7.60 27.15
CA ASP A 308 -0.11 -7.13 27.65
C ASP A 308 -0.02 -5.68 28.13
N ASP A 309 -0.73 -4.80 27.44
CA ASP A 309 -0.86 -3.38 27.78
C ASP A 309 -2.10 -3.07 28.65
N THR A 310 -2.99 -4.06 28.83
CA THR A 310 -4.31 -3.86 29.45
C THR A 310 -4.22 -3.14 30.80
N ALA A 311 -3.25 -3.48 31.64
CA ALA A 311 -3.05 -2.84 32.93
C ALA A 311 -2.51 -1.40 32.81
N LEU A 312 -1.77 -1.10 31.75
CA LEU A 312 -1.21 0.23 31.48
C LEU A 312 -2.28 1.19 30.94
N VAL A 313 -3.07 0.73 29.97
CA VAL A 313 -4.00 1.57 29.20
C VAL A 313 -5.36 1.71 29.88
N ALA A 314 -5.86 0.65 30.56
CA ALA A 314 -7.22 0.62 31.11
C ALA A 314 -7.52 1.68 32.20
N ARG A 315 -6.50 2.23 32.84
CA ARG A 315 -6.62 3.23 33.92
C ARG A 315 -5.94 4.55 33.58
N ALA A 316 -5.31 4.61 32.40
CA ALA A 316 -4.50 5.77 32.02
C ALA A 316 -5.38 6.93 31.57
N ASP A 317 -5.05 8.13 32.04
CA ASP A 317 -5.65 9.37 31.57
C ASP A 317 -4.99 9.83 30.27
N THR A 318 -5.80 10.37 29.37
CA THR A 318 -5.29 10.98 28.14
C THR A 318 -4.76 12.38 28.44
N LEU A 319 -3.45 12.55 28.31
CA LEU A 319 -2.77 13.82 28.51
C LEU A 319 -2.68 14.66 27.24
N ALA A 320 -2.57 14.02 26.09
CA ALA A 320 -2.56 14.68 24.78
C ALA A 320 -3.12 13.74 23.72
N GLU A 321 -3.68 14.30 22.66
CA GLU A 321 -4.22 13.53 21.54
C GLU A 321 -4.07 14.31 20.24
N ILE A 322 -3.72 13.60 19.18
CA ILE A 322 -3.84 14.07 17.80
C ILE A 322 -4.67 13.06 17.01
N GLN A 323 -5.20 13.51 15.88
CA GLN A 323 -6.07 12.71 15.02
C GLN A 323 -5.49 12.62 13.62
N SER A 324 -5.64 11.48 12.97
CA SER A 324 -5.34 11.33 11.55
C SER A 324 -6.19 12.28 10.68
N PRO A 325 -5.85 12.49 9.40
CA PRO A 325 -6.83 12.95 8.41
C PRO A 325 -8.07 12.05 8.39
N PRO A 326 -9.20 12.50 7.81
CA PRO A 326 -10.37 11.64 7.60
C PRO A 326 -10.01 10.36 6.84
N LEU A 327 -10.72 9.26 7.12
CA LEU A 327 -10.51 7.96 6.46
C LEU A 327 -10.48 8.09 4.93
N MET A 328 -11.36 8.91 4.34
CA MET A 328 -11.39 9.10 2.89
C MET A 328 -10.07 9.68 2.36
N ASP A 329 -9.44 10.62 3.06
CA ASP A 329 -8.15 11.21 2.65
C ASP A 329 -7.01 10.19 2.79
N VAL A 330 -7.01 9.39 3.87
CA VAL A 330 -6.07 8.28 4.09
C VAL A 330 -6.23 7.25 2.98
N LEU A 331 -7.47 6.90 2.64
CA LEU A 331 -7.81 5.95 1.59
C LEU A 331 -7.38 6.46 0.21
N GLN A 332 -7.62 7.74 -0.11
CA GLN A 332 -7.19 8.35 -1.36
C GLN A 332 -5.68 8.24 -1.56
N ARG A 333 -4.88 8.58 -0.54
CA ARG A 333 -3.41 8.43 -0.60
C ARG A 333 -3.01 6.98 -0.80
N GLY A 334 -3.63 6.07 -0.07
CA GLY A 334 -3.37 4.63 -0.14
C GLY A 334 -3.71 4.04 -1.52
N LEU A 335 -4.83 4.42 -2.13
CA LEU A 335 -5.25 3.95 -3.45
C LEU A 335 -4.43 4.56 -4.58
N LYS A 336 -4.22 5.89 -4.59
CA LYS A 336 -3.42 6.59 -5.62
C LYS A 336 -2.00 6.04 -5.71
N ARG A 337 -1.33 5.83 -4.58
CA ARG A 337 0.05 5.34 -4.50
C ARG A 337 0.16 3.82 -4.38
N SER A 338 -0.97 3.14 -4.26
CA SER A 338 -1.04 1.70 -3.96
C SER A 338 -0.29 1.32 -2.67
N GLN A 339 -0.31 2.19 -1.65
CA GLN A 339 0.46 2.03 -0.42
C GLN A 339 -0.14 0.93 0.48
N ASN A 340 0.64 -0.12 0.75
CA ASN A 340 0.14 -1.28 1.49
C ASN A 340 -0.15 -0.95 2.95
N LEU A 341 0.74 -0.23 3.64
CA LEU A 341 0.55 0.15 5.04
C LEU A 341 -0.80 0.81 5.31
N TYR A 342 -1.19 1.76 4.44
CA TYR A 342 -2.45 2.50 4.60
C TYR A 342 -3.66 1.58 4.57
N LEU A 343 -3.69 0.66 3.60
CA LEU A 343 -4.83 -0.24 3.44
C LEU A 343 -4.83 -1.35 4.52
N GLN A 344 -3.65 -1.85 4.91
CA GLN A 344 -3.58 -2.84 5.99
C GLN A 344 -4.01 -2.23 7.32
N ASN A 345 -3.55 -1.03 7.66
CA ASN A 345 -3.97 -0.36 8.90
C ASN A 345 -5.48 -0.05 8.90
N LEU A 346 -6.07 0.38 7.77
CA LEU A 346 -7.52 0.54 7.66
C LEU A 346 -8.27 -0.79 7.83
N PHE A 347 -7.76 -1.87 7.22
CA PHE A 347 -8.30 -3.21 7.38
C PHE A 347 -8.28 -3.65 8.85
N LEU A 348 -7.14 -3.48 9.53
CA LEU A 348 -6.97 -3.79 10.95
C LEU A 348 -7.85 -2.89 11.86
N SER A 349 -8.05 -1.63 11.50
CA SER A 349 -8.95 -0.72 12.24
C SER A 349 -10.39 -1.22 12.21
N VAL A 350 -10.85 -1.76 11.07
CA VAL A 350 -12.16 -2.45 11.01
C VAL A 350 -12.19 -3.67 11.93
N GLY A 351 -11.11 -4.48 11.93
CA GLY A 351 -11.01 -5.64 12.81
C GLY A 351 -11.12 -5.29 14.29
N LYS A 352 -10.48 -4.19 14.71
CA LYS A 352 -10.61 -3.67 16.08
C LYS A 352 -12.03 -3.21 16.39
N HIS A 353 -12.67 -2.54 15.45
CA HIS A 353 -14.07 -2.14 15.59
C HIS A 353 -14.97 -3.37 15.76
N GLN A 354 -14.85 -4.35 14.87
CA GLN A 354 -15.62 -5.60 14.93
C GLN A 354 -15.37 -6.37 16.24
N GLN A 355 -14.11 -6.47 16.65
CA GLN A 355 -13.73 -7.08 17.92
C GLN A 355 -14.42 -6.39 19.10
N SER A 356 -14.46 -5.05 19.14
CA SER A 356 -15.08 -4.31 20.22
C SER A 356 -16.59 -4.51 20.31
N MET A 357 -17.24 -4.81 19.18
CA MET A 357 -18.68 -5.06 19.13
C MET A 357 -19.09 -6.49 19.53
N GLU A 358 -18.24 -7.47 19.24
CA GLU A 358 -18.63 -8.88 19.36
C GLU A 358 -17.81 -9.69 20.37
N ALA A 359 -16.56 -9.28 20.69
CA ALA A 359 -15.73 -10.06 21.60
C ALA A 359 -16.19 -9.94 23.04
N THR A 360 -16.48 -11.06 23.68
CA THR A 360 -16.68 -11.15 25.13
C THR A 360 -15.44 -11.76 25.76
N PRO A 361 -14.66 -11.02 26.57
CA PRO A 361 -13.45 -11.54 27.18
C PRO A 361 -13.69 -12.85 27.95
N GLY A 362 -12.82 -13.85 27.73
CA GLY A 362 -12.87 -15.16 28.39
C GLY A 362 -13.94 -16.13 27.87
N ILE A 363 -14.77 -15.73 26.93
CA ILE A 363 -15.82 -16.58 26.34
C ILE A 363 -15.47 -16.97 24.91
N VAL A 364 -14.89 -16.05 24.13
CA VAL A 364 -14.52 -16.27 22.72
C VAL A 364 -13.05 -16.70 22.64
N PRO A 365 -12.70 -17.74 21.85
CA PRO A 365 -11.29 -18.06 21.59
C PRO A 365 -10.54 -16.85 21.03
N PHE A 366 -9.24 -16.78 21.30
CA PHE A 366 -8.42 -15.70 20.72
C PHE A 366 -8.50 -15.71 19.20
N ALA A 367 -8.74 -14.52 18.64
CA ALA A 367 -8.62 -14.23 17.22
C ALA A 367 -7.82 -12.93 17.05
N SER A 368 -6.90 -12.91 16.07
CA SER A 368 -6.13 -11.70 15.75
C SER A 368 -7.03 -10.61 15.20
N THR A 369 -6.55 -9.35 15.25
CA THR A 369 -7.27 -8.23 14.64
C THR A 369 -7.55 -8.47 13.15
N GLU A 370 -6.60 -9.09 12.42
CA GLU A 370 -6.78 -9.45 11.01
C GLU A 370 -7.92 -10.46 10.81
N GLN A 371 -8.02 -11.48 11.67
CA GLN A 371 -9.12 -12.45 11.60
C GLN A 371 -10.49 -11.81 11.85
N TRP A 372 -10.57 -10.82 12.72
CA TRP A 372 -11.77 -10.01 12.92
C TRP A 372 -12.11 -9.18 11.68
N SER A 373 -11.11 -8.65 10.98
CA SER A 373 -11.30 -7.93 9.71
C SER A 373 -11.84 -8.84 8.61
N VAL A 374 -11.27 -10.05 8.48
CA VAL A 374 -11.74 -11.07 7.52
C VAL A 374 -13.18 -11.45 7.81
N LYS A 375 -13.55 -11.63 9.08
CA LYS A 375 -14.94 -11.90 9.49
C LYS A 375 -15.88 -10.77 9.06
N ALA A 376 -15.51 -9.52 9.32
CA ALA A 376 -16.28 -8.35 8.91
C ALA A 376 -16.42 -8.27 7.38
N LEU A 377 -15.37 -8.59 6.63
CA LEU A 377 -15.40 -8.63 5.17
C LEU A 377 -16.39 -9.69 4.66
N HIS A 378 -16.36 -10.89 5.22
CA HIS A 378 -17.31 -11.95 4.83
C HIS A 378 -18.76 -11.54 5.10
N GLN A 379 -19.02 -10.81 6.18
CA GLN A 379 -20.36 -10.26 6.48
C GLN A 379 -20.78 -9.24 5.41
N LEU A 380 -19.89 -8.30 5.06
CA LEU A 380 -20.15 -7.31 4.00
C LEU A 380 -20.41 -7.99 2.66
N LEU A 381 -19.55 -8.93 2.24
CA LEU A 381 -19.72 -9.66 0.97
C LEU A 381 -21.08 -10.36 0.90
N THR A 382 -21.48 -11.01 1.98
CA THR A 382 -22.80 -11.66 2.09
C THR A 382 -23.94 -10.65 1.94
N GLN A 383 -23.84 -9.50 2.61
CA GLN A 383 -24.87 -8.44 2.56
C GLN A 383 -25.05 -7.86 1.14
N ILE A 384 -23.96 -7.75 0.38
CA ILE A 384 -24.00 -7.21 -0.98
C ILE A 384 -24.17 -8.28 -2.06
N GLY A 385 -24.47 -9.52 -1.66
CA GLY A 385 -24.79 -10.63 -2.56
C GLY A 385 -23.56 -11.24 -3.27
N ILE A 386 -22.35 -11.02 -2.76
CA ILE A 386 -21.13 -11.68 -3.23
C ILE A 386 -20.90 -12.91 -2.33
N PRO A 387 -20.88 -14.13 -2.90
CA PRO A 387 -20.56 -15.32 -2.10
C PRO A 387 -19.13 -15.18 -1.50
N PRO A 388 -18.92 -15.45 -0.21
CA PRO A 388 -17.58 -15.41 0.39
C PRO A 388 -16.55 -16.29 -0.34
N SER A 389 -17.00 -17.36 -0.98
CA SER A 389 -16.14 -18.22 -1.83
C SER A 389 -15.65 -17.56 -3.12
N ALA A 390 -16.22 -16.44 -3.53
CA ALA A 390 -15.79 -15.66 -4.70
C ALA A 390 -14.80 -14.54 -4.35
N GLY A 391 -14.53 -14.32 -3.06
CA GLY A 391 -13.57 -13.33 -2.56
C GLY A 391 -12.85 -13.86 -1.32
N LEU A 392 -11.83 -14.68 -1.54
CA LEU A 392 -10.94 -15.21 -0.50
C LEU A 392 -9.84 -14.19 -0.25
N ILE A 393 -10.05 -13.32 0.73
CA ILE A 393 -9.15 -12.23 1.10
C ILE A 393 -8.69 -12.48 2.53
N ASP A 394 -7.40 -12.64 2.73
CA ASP A 394 -6.78 -12.92 4.03
C ASP A 394 -6.28 -11.64 4.72
N GLU A 395 -5.98 -10.57 3.93
CA GLU A 395 -5.40 -9.32 4.44
C GLU A 395 -5.83 -8.11 3.59
N GLY A 396 -5.47 -6.89 3.99
CA GLY A 396 -6.05 -5.67 3.43
C GLY A 396 -5.41 -5.13 2.14
N THR A 397 -4.33 -5.74 1.61
CA THR A 397 -3.51 -5.09 0.57
C THR A 397 -3.49 -5.81 -0.78
N GLY A 398 -3.71 -7.13 -0.77
CA GLY A 398 -3.53 -8.00 -1.92
C GLY A 398 -2.08 -8.38 -2.18
N LEU A 399 -1.18 -8.21 -1.22
CA LEU A 399 0.19 -8.72 -1.30
C LEU A 399 0.25 -10.22 -1.03
N SER A 400 -0.74 -10.74 -0.33
CA SER A 400 -0.90 -12.18 -0.06
C SER A 400 -1.08 -12.98 -1.34
N ARG A 401 -0.26 -14.03 -1.51
CA ARG A 401 -0.45 -15.00 -2.59
C ARG A 401 -1.69 -15.89 -2.39
N ARG A 402 -2.30 -15.84 -1.21
CA ARG A 402 -3.52 -16.59 -0.88
C ARG A 402 -4.80 -15.82 -1.21
N ASP A 403 -4.69 -14.51 -1.48
CA ASP A 403 -5.82 -13.72 -1.92
C ASP A 403 -6.25 -14.16 -3.32
N LEU A 404 -7.51 -14.55 -3.42
CA LEU A 404 -8.12 -15.01 -4.66
C LEU A 404 -9.52 -14.42 -4.80
N VAL A 405 -9.81 -13.82 -5.96
CA VAL A 405 -11.12 -13.25 -6.24
C VAL A 405 -11.58 -13.57 -7.66
N THR A 406 -12.87 -13.59 -7.86
CA THR A 406 -13.44 -13.71 -9.21
C THR A 406 -13.62 -12.34 -9.84
N PRO A 407 -13.43 -12.18 -11.18
CA PRO A 407 -13.77 -10.95 -11.88
C PRO A 407 -15.21 -10.48 -11.66
N ASP A 408 -16.17 -11.42 -11.57
CA ASP A 408 -17.59 -11.12 -11.27
C ASP A 408 -17.74 -10.48 -9.87
N ALA A 409 -17.05 -11.00 -8.85
CA ALA A 409 -17.07 -10.40 -7.51
C ALA A 409 -16.52 -8.98 -7.52
N MET A 410 -15.47 -8.71 -8.32
CA MET A 410 -14.90 -7.36 -8.47
C MET A 410 -15.90 -6.37 -9.07
N VAL A 411 -16.57 -6.70 -10.17
CA VAL A 411 -17.54 -5.78 -10.80
C VAL A 411 -18.80 -5.60 -9.94
N ARG A 412 -19.23 -6.62 -9.19
CA ARG A 412 -20.32 -6.49 -8.21
C ARG A 412 -19.92 -5.54 -7.07
N LEU A 413 -18.70 -5.65 -6.56
CA LEU A 413 -18.15 -4.74 -5.57
C LEU A 413 -18.12 -3.29 -6.10
N LEU A 414 -17.64 -3.08 -7.34
CA LEU A 414 -17.63 -1.78 -7.98
C LEU A 414 -19.05 -1.20 -8.16
N ALA A 415 -20.02 -2.04 -8.56
CA ALA A 415 -21.41 -1.61 -8.67
C ALA A 415 -22.02 -1.20 -7.32
N TYR A 416 -21.71 -1.96 -6.26
CA TYR A 416 -22.07 -1.58 -4.89
C TYR A 416 -21.46 -0.23 -4.49
N LEU A 417 -20.15 -0.03 -4.71
CA LEU A 417 -19.44 1.21 -4.38
C LEU A 417 -19.97 2.42 -5.16
N ALA A 418 -20.33 2.24 -6.44
CA ALA A 418 -20.91 3.28 -7.28
C ALA A 418 -22.31 3.76 -6.83
N ALA A 419 -23.00 2.96 -6.02
CA ALA A 419 -24.31 3.29 -5.45
C ALA A 419 -24.24 3.95 -4.06
N GLN A 420 -23.05 4.10 -3.46
CA GLN A 420 -22.89 4.64 -2.12
C GLN A 420 -22.86 6.18 -2.09
N PRO A 421 -23.22 6.81 -0.96
CA PRO A 421 -23.16 8.28 -0.83
C PRO A 421 -21.79 8.89 -1.08
N TYR A 422 -20.72 8.13 -0.82
CA TYR A 422 -19.33 8.53 -1.02
C TYR A 422 -18.76 8.15 -2.41
N ALA A 423 -19.61 7.67 -3.34
CA ALA A 423 -19.18 7.14 -4.64
C ALA A 423 -18.32 8.13 -5.43
N ALA A 424 -18.70 9.42 -5.47
CA ALA A 424 -17.97 10.46 -6.19
C ALA A 424 -16.56 10.66 -5.60
N GLN A 425 -16.43 10.70 -4.27
CA GLN A 425 -15.15 10.86 -3.59
C GLN A 425 -14.25 9.64 -3.82
N LEU A 426 -14.82 8.44 -3.74
CA LEU A 426 -14.08 7.20 -3.99
C LEU A 426 -13.63 7.09 -5.46
N HIS A 427 -14.47 7.51 -6.41
CA HIS A 427 -14.11 7.55 -7.83
C HIS A 427 -12.86 8.43 -8.05
N GLU A 428 -12.83 9.63 -7.45
CA GLU A 428 -11.66 10.52 -7.50
C GLU A 428 -10.45 9.99 -6.70
N ALA A 429 -10.67 9.13 -5.71
CA ALA A 429 -9.60 8.49 -4.94
C ALA A 429 -8.86 7.39 -5.73
N LEU A 430 -9.45 6.88 -6.82
CA LEU A 430 -8.76 5.92 -7.70
C LEU A 430 -7.70 6.61 -8.57
N PRO A 431 -6.60 5.91 -8.95
CA PRO A 431 -5.69 6.39 -9.99
C PRO A 431 -6.43 6.73 -11.28
N ILE A 432 -6.07 7.87 -11.91
CA ILE A 432 -6.69 8.37 -13.13
C ILE A 432 -5.71 8.22 -14.29
N ALA A 433 -6.15 7.59 -15.37
CA ALA A 433 -5.34 7.35 -16.55
C ALA A 433 -4.75 8.64 -17.12
N GLY A 434 -3.45 8.67 -17.33
CA GLY A 434 -2.70 9.80 -17.88
C GLY A 434 -2.50 10.98 -16.91
N ILE A 435 -3.19 11.00 -15.76
CA ILE A 435 -3.25 12.16 -14.85
C ILE A 435 -2.45 11.92 -13.58
N ASP A 436 -2.81 10.89 -12.78
CA ASP A 436 -2.24 10.71 -11.45
C ASP A 436 -2.09 9.25 -11.00
N GLY A 437 -1.54 9.09 -9.80
CA GLY A 437 -1.39 7.80 -9.14
C GLY A 437 -0.56 6.82 -9.96
N THR A 438 -0.88 5.52 -9.85
CA THR A 438 -0.18 4.47 -10.59
C THR A 438 -0.48 4.46 -12.10
N LEU A 439 -1.40 5.30 -12.56
CA LEU A 439 -1.77 5.45 -13.99
C LEU A 439 -1.23 6.74 -14.63
N THR A 440 -0.45 7.54 -13.91
CA THR A 440 0.03 8.88 -14.37
C THR A 440 0.75 8.88 -15.71
N GLY A 441 1.46 7.79 -16.07
CA GLY A 441 2.19 7.64 -17.34
C GLY A 441 1.48 6.75 -18.37
N GLN A 442 0.26 6.28 -18.07
CA GLN A 442 -0.41 5.25 -18.85
C GLN A 442 -1.63 5.80 -19.59
N MET A 443 -1.91 5.26 -20.78
CA MET A 443 -3.06 5.60 -21.62
C MET A 443 -3.16 7.08 -22.02
N ARG A 444 -2.05 7.83 -22.02
CA ARG A 444 -2.00 9.23 -22.46
C ARG A 444 -2.36 9.39 -23.93
N HIS A 445 -3.00 10.50 -24.26
CA HIS A 445 -3.41 10.85 -25.63
C HIS A 445 -4.36 9.82 -26.25
N THR A 446 -5.19 9.17 -25.43
CA THR A 446 -6.21 8.21 -25.85
C THR A 446 -7.58 8.56 -25.25
N ALA A 447 -8.64 7.89 -25.69
CA ALA A 447 -9.98 8.04 -25.10
C ALA A 447 -10.07 7.61 -23.61
N ALA A 448 -9.07 6.92 -23.11
CA ALA A 448 -8.97 6.51 -21.72
C ALA A 448 -8.34 7.59 -20.81
N GLU A 449 -7.61 8.57 -21.36
CA GLU A 449 -7.01 9.66 -20.58
C GLU A 449 -8.08 10.48 -19.88
N ASN A 450 -7.89 10.73 -18.56
CA ASN A 450 -8.85 11.42 -17.69
C ASN A 450 -10.27 10.80 -17.67
N ASN A 451 -10.41 9.55 -18.09
CA ASN A 451 -11.68 8.82 -18.22
C ASN A 451 -11.66 7.47 -17.49
N VAL A 452 -10.53 6.75 -17.53
CA VAL A 452 -10.38 5.53 -16.77
C VAL A 452 -9.93 5.88 -15.36
N HIS A 453 -10.77 5.55 -14.35
CA HIS A 453 -10.48 5.65 -12.93
C HIS A 453 -10.37 4.23 -12.38
N ALA A 454 -9.15 3.73 -12.16
CA ALA A 454 -8.97 2.32 -11.86
C ALA A 454 -7.79 2.05 -10.91
N LYS A 455 -7.97 1.01 -10.10
CA LYS A 455 -6.89 0.46 -9.28
C LYS A 455 -6.08 -0.52 -10.09
N THR A 456 -4.77 -0.36 -10.09
CA THR A 456 -3.82 -1.31 -10.67
C THR A 456 -3.46 -2.41 -9.65
N GLY A 457 -3.21 -3.61 -10.13
CA GLY A 457 -2.64 -4.72 -9.36
C GLY A 457 -1.41 -5.27 -10.07
N SER A 458 -0.29 -5.39 -9.37
CA SER A 458 0.94 -5.97 -9.94
C SER A 458 1.69 -6.75 -8.87
N MET A 459 1.96 -8.01 -9.18
CA MET A 459 2.88 -8.90 -8.48
C MET A 459 3.62 -9.72 -9.54
N THR A 460 4.60 -10.51 -9.16
CA THR A 460 5.25 -11.46 -10.07
C THR A 460 4.20 -12.33 -10.74
N TYR A 461 4.13 -12.29 -12.07
CA TYR A 461 3.19 -13.00 -12.96
C TYR A 461 1.71 -12.60 -12.82
N VAL A 462 1.40 -11.48 -12.15
CA VAL A 462 0.03 -11.00 -11.95
C VAL A 462 -0.07 -9.53 -12.36
N HIS A 463 -1.03 -9.21 -13.23
CA HIS A 463 -1.31 -7.86 -13.69
C HIS A 463 -2.82 -7.66 -13.79
N CYS A 464 -3.35 -6.68 -13.06
CA CYS A 464 -4.77 -6.41 -12.98
C CYS A 464 -5.07 -4.92 -13.14
N LEU A 465 -6.24 -4.60 -13.69
CA LEU A 465 -6.81 -3.26 -13.74
C LEU A 465 -8.31 -3.37 -13.46
N VAL A 466 -8.78 -2.73 -12.39
CA VAL A 466 -10.16 -2.83 -11.92
C VAL A 466 -10.69 -1.45 -11.59
N GLY A 467 -11.81 -1.05 -12.17
CA GLY A 467 -12.35 0.30 -11.98
C GLY A 467 -13.48 0.66 -12.93
N TYR A 468 -13.52 1.92 -13.29
CA TYR A 468 -14.60 2.56 -14.04
C TYR A 468 -14.09 3.22 -15.31
N VAL A 469 -14.96 3.27 -16.32
CA VAL A 469 -14.72 4.02 -17.56
C VAL A 469 -16.06 4.46 -18.17
N THR A 470 -16.11 5.64 -18.76
CA THR A 470 -17.24 6.06 -19.59
C THR A 470 -16.93 5.75 -21.05
N SER A 471 -17.80 4.98 -21.69
CA SER A 471 -17.66 4.63 -23.11
C SER A 471 -17.86 5.84 -24.02
N ALA A 472 -17.46 5.75 -25.29
CA ALA A 472 -17.69 6.79 -26.29
C ALA A 472 -19.20 7.07 -26.54
N ALA A 473 -20.08 6.12 -26.22
CA ALA A 473 -21.54 6.31 -26.21
C ALA A 473 -22.08 7.01 -24.95
N GLY A 474 -21.19 7.38 -24.00
CA GLY A 474 -21.56 8.01 -22.73
C GLY A 474 -22.15 7.04 -21.69
N GLU A 475 -21.94 5.74 -21.84
CA GLU A 475 -22.39 4.72 -20.90
C GLU A 475 -21.30 4.48 -19.82
N ARG A 476 -21.70 4.49 -18.55
CA ARG A 476 -20.79 4.23 -17.43
C ARG A 476 -20.60 2.73 -17.24
N LEU A 477 -19.36 2.29 -17.29
CA LEU A 477 -18.99 0.88 -17.18
C LEU A 477 -18.13 0.64 -15.93
N ALA A 478 -18.39 -0.46 -15.23
CA ALA A 478 -17.46 -1.04 -14.26
C ALA A 478 -16.78 -2.26 -14.90
N PHE A 479 -15.48 -2.39 -14.69
CA PHE A 479 -14.71 -3.48 -15.29
C PHE A 479 -13.68 -4.06 -14.33
N ALA A 480 -13.43 -5.36 -14.48
CA ALA A 480 -12.31 -6.08 -13.91
C ALA A 480 -11.55 -6.79 -15.03
N ILE A 481 -10.27 -6.48 -15.17
CA ILE A 481 -9.37 -7.10 -16.14
C ILE A 481 -8.21 -7.68 -15.36
N MET A 482 -8.09 -9.00 -15.34
CA MET A 482 -7.10 -9.74 -14.56
C MET A 482 -6.30 -10.66 -15.49
N LEU A 483 -4.97 -10.51 -15.47
CA LEU A 483 -4.02 -11.33 -16.23
C LEU A 483 -3.08 -12.00 -15.23
N ASN A 484 -3.19 -13.30 -15.08
CA ASN A 484 -2.39 -14.10 -14.18
C ASN A 484 -1.52 -15.09 -14.95
N ASN A 485 -0.46 -15.59 -14.28
CA ASN A 485 0.49 -16.56 -14.85
C ASN A 485 1.14 -16.07 -16.15
N TYR A 486 1.48 -14.78 -16.20
CA TYR A 486 2.02 -14.15 -17.39
C TYR A 486 3.34 -13.41 -17.12
N GLU A 487 4.33 -13.74 -17.92
CA GLU A 487 5.59 -12.99 -18.02
C GLU A 487 5.70 -12.43 -19.44
N PRO A 488 5.76 -11.10 -19.62
CA PRO A 488 5.84 -10.51 -20.95
C PRO A 488 7.18 -10.87 -21.62
N PRO A 489 7.20 -11.08 -22.95
CA PRO A 489 8.45 -11.26 -23.69
C PRO A 489 9.38 -10.05 -23.50
N THR A 490 10.69 -10.30 -23.42
CA THR A 490 11.74 -9.28 -23.15
C THR A 490 11.66 -8.05 -24.07
N ASN A 491 11.23 -8.24 -25.31
CA ASN A 491 11.10 -7.18 -26.33
C ASN A 491 9.63 -6.93 -26.72
N GLY A 492 8.67 -7.39 -25.94
CA GLY A 492 7.24 -7.22 -26.17
C GLY A 492 6.64 -6.04 -25.37
N PRO A 493 5.34 -5.77 -25.55
CA PRO A 493 4.60 -4.88 -24.70
C PRO A 493 4.68 -5.34 -23.23
N SER A 494 4.64 -4.41 -22.30
CA SER A 494 4.54 -4.76 -20.87
C SER A 494 3.17 -5.36 -20.57
N ALA A 495 3.09 -6.22 -19.56
CA ALA A 495 1.82 -6.78 -19.11
C ALA A 495 0.81 -5.70 -18.68
N GLY A 496 1.28 -4.57 -18.13
CA GLY A 496 0.43 -3.40 -17.87
C GLY A 496 -0.17 -2.80 -19.15
N SER A 497 0.60 -2.75 -20.25
CA SER A 497 0.08 -2.30 -21.56
C SER A 497 -0.98 -3.25 -22.11
N ASP A 498 -0.88 -4.53 -21.82
CA ASP A 498 -1.83 -5.54 -22.29
C ASP A 498 -3.20 -5.39 -21.61
N VAL A 499 -3.24 -5.20 -20.29
CA VAL A 499 -4.51 -4.93 -19.58
C VAL A 499 -5.08 -3.56 -19.95
N ASN A 500 -4.23 -2.54 -20.15
CA ASN A 500 -4.65 -1.22 -20.59
C ASN A 500 -5.28 -1.21 -21.99
N ALA A 501 -4.83 -2.11 -22.89
CA ALA A 501 -5.41 -2.22 -24.23
C ALA A 501 -6.91 -2.57 -24.17
N ILE A 502 -7.31 -3.44 -23.24
CA ILE A 502 -8.73 -3.78 -23.06
C ILE A 502 -9.51 -2.58 -22.49
N ALA A 503 -8.97 -1.87 -21.49
CA ALA A 503 -9.61 -0.67 -20.96
C ALA A 503 -9.80 0.43 -22.05
N LEU A 504 -8.86 0.52 -22.99
CA LEU A 504 -8.97 1.42 -24.14
C LEU A 504 -10.07 0.99 -25.11
N LEU A 505 -10.28 -0.31 -25.34
CA LEU A 505 -11.42 -0.81 -26.13
C LEU A 505 -12.74 -0.39 -25.47
N LEU A 506 -12.85 -0.48 -24.13
CA LEU A 506 -14.04 -0.03 -23.39
C LEU A 506 -14.28 1.48 -23.54
N ALA A 507 -13.22 2.29 -23.43
CA ALA A 507 -13.30 3.74 -23.59
C ALA A 507 -13.76 4.14 -25.00
N ASN A 508 -13.35 3.40 -26.04
CA ASN A 508 -13.72 3.63 -27.44
C ASN A 508 -15.04 2.96 -27.85
N PHE A 509 -15.75 2.30 -26.95
CA PHE A 509 -16.99 1.61 -27.28
C PHE A 509 -18.11 2.60 -27.60
N HIS A 510 -18.62 2.56 -28.85
CA HIS A 510 -19.69 3.41 -29.36
C HIS A 510 -21.10 2.81 -29.23
N GLY A 511 -21.21 1.52 -28.85
CA GLY A 511 -22.48 0.87 -28.60
C GLY A 511 -23.02 1.14 -27.21
N ARG A 512 -24.19 0.60 -26.92
CA ARG A 512 -24.79 0.55 -25.58
C ARG A 512 -25.19 -0.88 -25.22
N SER A 513 -25.33 -1.14 -23.91
CA SER A 513 -25.78 -2.43 -23.37
C SER A 513 -27.28 -2.70 -23.68
#